data_83d9bc8b57416749c35d1d48280b1d46
#
_entry.id   83d9bc8b57416749c35d1d48280b1d46
#
_cell.length_a   1.000
_cell.length_b   1.000
_cell.length_c   1.000
_cell.angle_alpha   90.00
_cell.angle_beta   90.00
_cell.angle_gamma   90.00
#
_symmetry.space_group_name_H-M   'P 1'
#
loop_
_entity.id
_entity.type
_entity.pdbx_description
1 polymer ?
#
loop_
_entity_poly.entity_id
_entity_poly.type
_entity_poly.pdbx_seq_one_letter_code
_entity_poly.pdbx_strand_id
1 'polypeptide(L)'
;MQGKTVVVTGAFGTLGRAVAGLAAAKGAKVAMLDVAVRPDNPVRDAIALAVDLTKLDATTEAMRKVREATGRIDAVLNIAGGFVWQTVAEGDEAAWERMFALNLKTAYNTSRAALPHLIETSGAIVNVGANAALNAGAGMGAYAASKAGVHRLTESLAQEMKGRVRVNAVLPSIIDTAPNRADMPKADFSTWVKAEDLAKVMLFLASDDARDVTGVLLPVMGRV
;
A
#
# COMPACT_ATOMS: atom_id res chain seq x y z
N MET A 1 8.80 7.34 14.13
CA MET A 1 8.97 5.93 13.67
C MET A 1 10.17 5.24 14.32
N GLN A 2 10.89 5.96 15.18
CA GLN A 2 12.12 5.47 15.84
C GLN A 2 11.89 4.11 16.52
N GLY A 3 12.74 3.13 16.21
CA GLY A 3 12.70 1.78 16.77
C GLY A 3 11.53 0.88 16.36
N LYS A 4 10.62 1.38 15.51
CA LYS A 4 9.51 0.60 14.94
C LYS A 4 9.95 -0.17 13.70
N THR A 5 9.29 -1.29 13.43
CA THR A 5 9.45 -2.06 12.20
C THR A 5 8.29 -1.79 11.25
N VAL A 6 8.60 -1.34 10.05
CA VAL A 6 7.63 -0.99 9.00
C VAL A 6 7.79 -1.94 7.81
N VAL A 7 6.72 -2.64 7.46
CA VAL A 7 6.65 -3.47 6.26
C VAL A 7 6.03 -2.66 5.13
N VAL A 8 6.69 -2.61 3.98
CA VAL A 8 6.25 -1.92 2.78
C VAL A 8 6.09 -2.94 1.66
N THR A 9 4.90 -3.05 1.09
CA THR A 9 4.65 -3.90 -0.09
C THR A 9 4.71 -3.07 -1.38
N GLY A 10 5.01 -3.71 -2.53
CA GLY A 10 5.28 -2.97 -3.76
C GLY A 10 6.48 -2.02 -3.60
N ALA A 11 7.44 -2.44 -2.78
CA ALA A 11 8.44 -1.60 -2.18
C ALA A 11 9.49 -1.05 -3.17
N PHE A 12 9.61 -1.66 -4.35
CA PHE A 12 10.53 -1.20 -5.39
C PHE A 12 9.85 -0.35 -6.48
N GLY A 13 8.54 -0.07 -6.35
CA GLY A 13 7.83 0.95 -7.12
C GLY A 13 8.13 2.37 -6.62
N THR A 14 7.68 3.40 -7.37
CA THR A 14 7.93 4.82 -7.05
C THR A 14 7.46 5.19 -5.64
N LEU A 15 6.21 4.90 -5.30
CA LEU A 15 5.66 5.19 -3.97
C LEU A 15 6.31 4.33 -2.88
N GLY A 16 6.52 3.03 -3.16
CA GLY A 16 7.14 2.11 -2.20
C GLY A 16 8.54 2.56 -1.78
N ARG A 17 9.36 3.00 -2.74
CA ARG A 17 10.70 3.57 -2.47
C ARG A 17 10.63 4.84 -1.64
N ALA A 18 9.71 5.76 -1.96
CA ALA A 18 9.54 7.01 -1.21
C ALA A 18 9.14 6.73 0.26
N VAL A 19 8.19 5.81 0.46
CA VAL A 19 7.74 5.39 1.79
C VAL A 19 8.85 4.70 2.58
N ALA A 20 9.53 3.72 1.97
CA ALA A 20 10.62 2.98 2.61
C ALA A 20 11.78 3.91 3.01
N GLY A 21 12.20 4.80 2.10
CA GLY A 21 13.27 5.78 2.37
C GLY A 21 12.90 6.74 3.49
N LEU A 22 11.67 7.27 3.49
CA LEU A 22 11.20 8.19 4.53
C LEU A 22 11.03 7.48 5.88
N ALA A 23 10.56 6.24 5.91
CA ALA A 23 10.44 5.44 7.13
C ALA A 23 11.84 5.21 7.76
N ALA A 24 12.82 4.82 6.95
CA ALA A 24 14.20 4.63 7.39
C ALA A 24 14.80 5.95 7.92
N ALA A 25 14.63 7.06 7.20
CA ALA A 25 15.08 8.39 7.63
C ALA A 25 14.46 8.83 8.97
N LYS A 26 13.26 8.29 9.32
CA LYS A 26 12.61 8.50 10.62
C LYS A 26 13.00 7.44 11.68
N GLY A 27 14.04 6.66 11.43
CA GLY A 27 14.60 5.68 12.38
C GLY A 27 13.84 4.37 12.49
N ALA A 28 12.99 4.02 11.52
CA ALA A 28 12.37 2.72 11.45
C ALA A 28 13.29 1.65 10.86
N LYS A 29 13.18 0.41 11.34
CA LYS A 29 13.61 -0.77 10.60
C LYS A 29 12.61 -1.02 9.47
N VAL A 30 13.10 -1.23 8.25
CA VAL A 30 12.22 -1.36 7.07
C VAL A 30 12.34 -2.76 6.48
N ALA A 31 11.19 -3.39 6.21
CA ALA A 31 11.10 -4.59 5.40
C ALA A 31 10.41 -4.24 4.06
N MET A 32 11.10 -4.51 2.97
CA MET A 32 10.70 -4.22 1.60
C MET A 32 10.26 -5.52 0.91
N LEU A 33 8.96 -5.67 0.66
CA LEU A 33 8.36 -6.85 0.02
C LEU A 33 7.90 -6.49 -1.40
N ASP A 34 8.35 -7.27 -2.39
CA ASP A 34 7.94 -7.10 -3.78
C ASP A 34 8.04 -8.44 -4.52
N VAL A 35 7.50 -8.54 -5.72
CA VAL A 35 7.63 -9.75 -6.56
C VAL A 35 9.07 -10.03 -6.97
N ALA A 36 9.92 -9.01 -7.02
CA ALA A 36 11.35 -9.11 -7.29
C ALA A 36 12.13 -8.09 -6.46
N VAL A 37 13.25 -8.53 -5.87
CA VAL A 37 14.21 -7.62 -5.23
C VAL A 37 15.06 -6.96 -6.32
N ARG A 38 15.24 -5.65 -6.23
CA ARG A 38 16.09 -4.88 -7.14
C ARG A 38 17.43 -4.55 -6.49
N PRO A 39 18.55 -4.60 -7.24
CA PRO A 39 19.89 -4.35 -6.69
C PRO A 39 20.08 -2.89 -6.21
N ASP A 40 19.32 -1.96 -6.77
CA ASP A 40 19.34 -0.53 -6.41
C ASP A 40 18.42 -0.22 -5.20
N ASN A 41 18.49 -1.05 -4.15
CA ASN A 41 17.70 -0.84 -2.94
C ASN A 41 17.96 0.56 -2.33
N PRO A 42 16.91 1.41 -2.19
CA PRO A 42 17.06 2.77 -1.67
C PRO A 42 17.33 2.81 -0.16
N VAL A 43 17.15 1.71 0.56
CA VAL A 43 17.35 1.61 2.00
C VAL A 43 18.42 0.58 2.29
N ARG A 44 19.61 1.05 2.72
CA ARG A 44 20.82 0.22 2.85
C ARG A 44 20.62 -1.02 3.71
N ASP A 45 20.00 -0.88 4.87
CA ASP A 45 19.86 -1.94 5.88
C ASP A 45 18.45 -2.54 5.91
N ALA A 46 17.65 -2.34 4.85
CA ALA A 46 16.32 -2.91 4.77
C ALA A 46 16.37 -4.42 4.50
N ILE A 47 15.45 -5.14 5.13
CA ILE A 47 15.16 -6.53 4.80
C ILE A 47 14.42 -6.53 3.46
N ALA A 48 15.03 -7.01 2.39
CA ALA A 48 14.41 -7.10 1.07
C ALA A 48 14.04 -8.56 0.75
N LEU A 49 12.76 -8.81 0.50
CA LEU A 49 12.23 -10.15 0.22
C LEU A 49 11.47 -10.16 -1.11
N ALA A 50 11.83 -11.11 -1.99
CA ALA A 50 11.03 -11.44 -3.16
C ALA A 50 9.87 -12.34 -2.72
N VAL A 51 8.62 -11.89 -2.94
CA VAL A 51 7.43 -12.62 -2.51
C VAL A 51 6.23 -12.33 -3.40
N ASP A 52 5.53 -13.39 -3.82
CA ASP A 52 4.23 -13.27 -4.47
C ASP A 52 3.13 -13.08 -3.41
N LEU A 53 2.74 -11.84 -3.18
CA LEU A 53 1.71 -11.48 -2.19
C LEU A 53 0.30 -11.95 -2.57
N THR A 54 0.08 -12.46 -3.78
CA THR A 54 -1.18 -13.11 -4.14
C THR A 54 -1.33 -14.50 -3.50
N LYS A 55 -0.26 -15.03 -2.90
CA LYS A 55 -0.19 -16.32 -2.20
C LYS A 55 -0.10 -16.10 -0.70
N LEU A 56 -1.14 -16.51 0.03
CA LEU A 56 -1.21 -16.30 1.48
C LEU A 56 -0.06 -16.97 2.23
N ASP A 57 0.29 -18.22 1.87
CA ASP A 57 1.36 -18.96 2.55
C ASP A 57 2.72 -18.28 2.37
N ALA A 58 3.04 -17.83 1.13
CA ALA A 58 4.27 -17.09 0.86
C ALA A 58 4.31 -15.76 1.64
N THR A 59 3.17 -15.08 1.73
CA THR A 59 3.04 -13.82 2.49
C THR A 59 3.21 -14.06 3.99
N THR A 60 2.63 -15.13 4.53
CA THR A 60 2.77 -15.51 5.94
C THR A 60 4.22 -15.83 6.29
N GLU A 61 4.90 -16.59 5.43
CA GLU A 61 6.32 -16.89 5.61
C GLU A 61 7.20 -15.64 5.55
N ALA A 62 6.88 -14.69 4.66
CA ALA A 62 7.59 -13.41 4.60
C ALA A 62 7.43 -12.61 5.90
N MET A 63 6.20 -12.53 6.47
CA MET A 63 5.96 -11.86 7.75
C MET A 63 6.71 -12.52 8.90
N ARG A 64 6.75 -13.86 8.92
CA ARG A 64 7.54 -14.62 9.90
C ARG A 64 9.03 -14.24 9.84
N LYS A 65 9.62 -14.22 8.65
CA LYS A 65 11.03 -13.83 8.44
C LYS A 65 11.30 -12.40 8.91
N VAL A 66 10.41 -11.46 8.60
CA VAL A 66 10.53 -10.08 9.08
C VAL A 66 10.49 -10.03 10.61
N ARG A 67 9.52 -10.73 11.24
CA ARG A 67 9.38 -10.78 12.70
C ARG A 67 10.62 -11.36 13.36
N GLU A 68 11.18 -12.43 12.82
CA GLU A 68 12.42 -13.06 13.33
C GLU A 68 13.61 -12.12 13.25
N ALA A 69 13.79 -11.43 12.13
CA ALA A 69 14.93 -10.54 11.92
C ALA A 69 14.86 -9.23 12.71
N THR A 70 13.66 -8.72 12.97
CA THR A 70 13.47 -7.40 13.60
C THR A 70 13.01 -7.44 15.04
N GLY A 71 12.45 -8.56 15.46
CA GLY A 71 11.86 -8.76 16.81
C GLY A 71 10.41 -8.27 16.93
N ARG A 72 9.88 -7.48 15.96
CA ARG A 72 8.53 -6.90 16.01
C ARG A 72 8.07 -6.44 14.62
N ILE A 73 6.76 -6.24 14.44
CA ILE A 73 6.15 -5.54 13.29
C ILE A 73 5.17 -4.53 13.84
N ASP A 74 5.34 -3.25 13.51
CA ASP A 74 4.53 -2.15 14.03
C ASP A 74 3.60 -1.54 12.99
N ALA A 75 3.97 -1.58 11.73
CA ALA A 75 3.12 -1.06 10.68
C ALA A 75 3.29 -1.86 9.38
N VAL A 76 2.19 -1.96 8.64
CA VAL A 76 2.14 -2.50 7.28
C VAL A 76 1.56 -1.45 6.34
N LEU A 77 2.29 -1.15 5.28
CA LEU A 77 1.91 -0.20 4.25
C LEU A 77 1.67 -0.96 2.94
N ASN A 78 0.39 -1.21 2.64
CA ASN A 78 -0.05 -1.97 1.47
C ASN A 78 -0.05 -1.08 0.24
N ILE A 79 1.06 -1.09 -0.50
CA ILE A 79 1.27 -0.30 -1.71
C ILE A 79 1.23 -1.17 -2.98
N ALA A 80 1.53 -2.47 -2.85
CA ALA A 80 1.47 -3.40 -3.98
C ALA A 80 0.13 -3.27 -4.72
N GLY A 81 0.20 -3.17 -6.02
CA GLY A 81 -0.97 -3.02 -6.87
C GLY A 81 -0.58 -2.71 -8.31
N GLY A 82 -1.59 -2.56 -9.14
CA GLY A 82 -1.42 -2.25 -10.56
C GLY A 82 -2.63 -1.52 -11.13
N PHE A 83 -2.49 -1.11 -12.36
CA PHE A 83 -3.52 -0.42 -13.12
C PHE A 83 -3.65 -1.06 -14.50
N VAL A 84 -4.86 -1.13 -15.01
CA VAL A 84 -5.16 -1.40 -16.41
C VAL A 84 -6.35 -0.55 -16.81
N TRP A 85 -6.24 0.09 -17.97
CA TRP A 85 -7.35 0.78 -18.59
C TRP A 85 -7.94 -0.11 -19.69
N GLN A 86 -9.22 -0.44 -19.59
CA GLN A 86 -9.97 -1.12 -20.65
C GLN A 86 -11.47 -0.90 -20.47
N THR A 87 -12.20 -0.78 -21.58
CA THR A 87 -13.66 -0.71 -21.56
C THR A 87 -14.25 -2.09 -21.21
N VAL A 88 -15.48 -2.12 -20.72
CA VAL A 88 -16.17 -3.39 -20.44
C VAL A 88 -16.52 -4.10 -21.75
N ALA A 89 -16.83 -3.33 -22.81
CA ALA A 89 -17.26 -3.88 -24.10
C ALA A 89 -16.12 -4.58 -24.88
N GLU A 90 -14.88 -4.09 -24.75
CA GLU A 90 -13.74 -4.55 -25.55
C GLU A 90 -12.63 -5.18 -24.72
N GLY A 91 -12.78 -5.17 -23.40
CA GLY A 91 -11.81 -5.71 -22.47
C GLY A 91 -11.91 -7.23 -22.31
N ASP A 92 -10.92 -7.81 -21.66
CA ASP A 92 -10.85 -9.23 -21.32
C ASP A 92 -11.15 -9.50 -19.83
N GLU A 93 -11.62 -10.70 -19.54
CA GLU A 93 -11.89 -11.17 -18.17
C GLU A 93 -10.60 -11.23 -17.34
N ALA A 94 -9.47 -11.60 -17.96
CA ALA A 94 -8.20 -11.75 -17.28
C ALA A 94 -7.70 -10.44 -16.64
N ALA A 95 -8.05 -9.29 -17.21
CA ALA A 95 -7.72 -8.01 -16.60
C ALA A 95 -8.50 -7.75 -15.30
N TRP A 96 -9.77 -8.19 -15.22
CA TRP A 96 -10.55 -8.12 -13.98
C TRP A 96 -9.92 -8.99 -12.90
N GLU A 97 -9.64 -10.26 -13.21
CA GLU A 97 -8.98 -11.17 -12.26
C GLU A 97 -7.62 -10.63 -11.80
N ARG A 98 -6.82 -10.11 -12.74
CA ARG A 98 -5.52 -9.51 -12.44
C ARG A 98 -5.65 -8.30 -11.52
N MET A 99 -6.61 -7.39 -11.75
CA MET A 99 -6.79 -6.22 -10.90
C MET A 99 -7.24 -6.62 -9.50
N PHE A 100 -8.15 -7.57 -9.35
CA PHE A 100 -8.53 -8.09 -8.04
C PHE A 100 -7.35 -8.80 -7.34
N ALA A 101 -6.58 -9.60 -8.07
CA ALA A 101 -5.42 -10.28 -7.51
C ALA A 101 -4.35 -9.29 -7.02
N LEU A 102 -3.98 -8.32 -7.85
CA LEU A 102 -2.89 -7.39 -7.56
C LEU A 102 -3.28 -6.31 -6.54
N ASN A 103 -4.52 -5.81 -6.56
CA ASN A 103 -4.92 -4.70 -5.70
C ASN A 103 -5.58 -5.15 -4.40
N LEU A 104 -6.55 -6.07 -4.47
CA LEU A 104 -7.33 -6.47 -3.30
C LEU A 104 -6.73 -7.69 -2.58
N LYS A 105 -6.42 -8.76 -3.32
CA LYS A 105 -5.93 -9.99 -2.70
C LYS A 105 -4.58 -9.82 -2.04
N THR A 106 -3.66 -9.04 -2.63
CA THR A 106 -2.37 -8.72 -2.01
C THR A 106 -2.55 -7.95 -0.69
N ALA A 107 -3.39 -6.92 -0.67
CA ALA A 107 -3.69 -6.16 0.54
C ALA A 107 -4.35 -7.04 1.62
N TYR A 108 -5.30 -7.90 1.24
CA TYR A 108 -5.93 -8.87 2.15
C TYR A 108 -4.91 -9.85 2.72
N ASN A 109 -4.13 -10.53 1.88
CA ASN A 109 -3.15 -11.51 2.32
C ASN A 109 -2.10 -10.90 3.26
N THR A 110 -1.59 -9.73 2.90
CA THR A 110 -0.59 -9.02 3.70
C THR A 110 -1.17 -8.60 5.05
N SER A 111 -2.36 -8.02 5.06
CA SER A 111 -3.05 -7.65 6.28
C SER A 111 -3.27 -8.86 7.19
N ARG A 112 -3.85 -9.94 6.64
CA ARG A 112 -4.11 -11.18 7.37
C ARG A 112 -2.85 -11.78 7.98
N ALA A 113 -1.78 -11.88 7.21
CA ALA A 113 -0.52 -12.45 7.65
C ALA A 113 0.16 -11.60 8.75
N ALA A 114 -0.02 -10.28 8.71
CA ALA A 114 0.59 -9.36 9.67
C ALA A 114 -0.22 -9.20 10.97
N LEU A 115 -1.54 -9.45 10.97
CA LEU A 115 -2.43 -9.21 12.12
C LEU A 115 -1.92 -9.78 13.43
N PRO A 116 -1.45 -11.05 13.55
CA PRO A 116 -0.96 -11.56 14.82
C PRO A 116 0.16 -10.70 15.42
N HIS A 117 1.07 -10.21 14.58
CA HIS A 117 2.21 -9.39 14.98
C HIS A 117 1.81 -7.94 15.30
N LEU A 118 0.85 -7.40 14.53
CA LEU A 118 0.34 -6.04 14.76
C LEU A 118 -0.50 -5.94 16.03
N ILE A 119 -1.21 -6.99 16.42
CA ILE A 119 -1.95 -7.05 17.69
C ILE A 119 -0.98 -6.97 18.88
N GLU A 120 0.17 -7.65 18.83
CA GLU A 120 1.20 -7.59 19.87
C GLU A 120 1.75 -6.17 20.09
N THR A 121 1.77 -5.34 19.03
CA THR A 121 2.39 -4.01 19.06
C THR A 121 1.37 -2.86 19.09
N SER A 122 0.06 -3.16 19.09
CA SER A 122 -1.01 -2.19 18.86
C SER A 122 -0.74 -1.36 17.60
N GLY A 123 -0.34 -2.05 16.55
CA GLY A 123 0.21 -1.48 15.32
C GLY A 123 -0.82 -0.87 14.37
N ALA A 124 -0.38 -0.63 13.13
CA ALA A 124 -1.23 0.00 12.11
C ALA A 124 -1.10 -0.65 10.73
N ILE A 125 -2.20 -0.62 9.98
CA ILE A 125 -2.24 -0.93 8.54
C ILE A 125 -2.65 0.33 7.79
N VAL A 126 -1.91 0.66 6.71
CA VAL A 126 -2.28 1.75 5.81
C VAL A 126 -2.36 1.20 4.39
N ASN A 127 -3.55 1.19 3.82
CA ASN A 127 -3.81 0.71 2.48
C ASN A 127 -3.75 1.85 1.45
N VAL A 128 -3.32 1.54 0.23
CA VAL A 128 -3.45 2.45 -0.91
C VAL A 128 -4.71 2.08 -1.70
N GLY A 129 -5.76 2.84 -1.45
CA GLY A 129 -6.98 2.84 -2.25
C GLY A 129 -6.81 3.67 -3.54
N ALA A 130 -7.87 4.30 -3.99
CA ALA A 130 -7.84 5.24 -5.11
C ALA A 130 -9.07 6.17 -5.05
N ASN A 131 -8.89 7.45 -5.37
CA ASN A 131 -10.04 8.36 -5.51
C ASN A 131 -10.98 7.91 -6.64
N ALA A 132 -10.43 7.38 -7.73
CA ALA A 132 -11.19 6.83 -8.84
C ALA A 132 -12.13 5.66 -8.47
N ALA A 133 -11.96 5.05 -7.30
CA ALA A 133 -12.87 4.01 -6.80
C ALA A 133 -14.13 4.58 -6.14
N LEU A 134 -14.19 5.88 -5.89
CA LEU A 134 -15.40 6.58 -5.43
C LEU A 134 -16.34 6.89 -6.60
N ASN A 135 -15.76 7.24 -7.76
CA ASN A 135 -16.50 7.52 -8.99
C ASN A 135 -15.62 7.13 -10.18
N ALA A 136 -15.93 5.99 -10.80
CA ALA A 136 -15.11 5.42 -11.87
C ALA A 136 -15.35 6.11 -13.21
N GLY A 137 -14.29 6.53 -13.87
CA GLY A 137 -14.32 6.99 -15.27
C GLY A 137 -14.42 5.82 -16.26
N ALA A 138 -14.65 6.15 -17.54
CA ALA A 138 -14.64 5.16 -18.62
C ALA A 138 -13.31 4.40 -18.68
N GLY A 139 -13.36 3.09 -18.88
CA GLY A 139 -12.19 2.21 -18.95
C GLY A 139 -11.55 1.89 -17.61
N MET A 140 -12.10 2.36 -16.50
CA MET A 140 -11.54 2.13 -15.17
C MET A 140 -12.27 1.05 -14.36
N GLY A 141 -13.23 0.34 -14.96
CA GLY A 141 -14.12 -0.59 -14.25
C GLY A 141 -13.39 -1.60 -13.38
N ALA A 142 -12.50 -2.42 -13.95
CA ALA A 142 -11.77 -3.46 -13.22
C ALA A 142 -10.88 -2.88 -12.11
N TYR A 143 -10.15 -1.80 -12.42
CA TYR A 143 -9.30 -1.10 -11.45
C TYR A 143 -10.13 -0.52 -10.30
N ALA A 144 -11.14 0.28 -10.62
CA ALA A 144 -11.98 0.95 -9.62
C ALA A 144 -12.71 -0.04 -8.72
N ALA A 145 -13.25 -1.14 -9.30
CA ALA A 145 -13.89 -2.20 -8.52
C ALA A 145 -12.90 -2.87 -7.54
N SER A 146 -11.67 -3.17 -8.00
CA SER A 146 -10.65 -3.77 -7.14
C SER A 146 -10.23 -2.82 -6.01
N LYS A 147 -10.11 -1.52 -6.28
CA LYS A 147 -9.78 -0.49 -5.27
C LYS A 147 -10.95 -0.18 -4.34
N ALA A 148 -12.19 -0.23 -4.81
CA ALA A 148 -13.37 -0.18 -3.95
C ALA A 148 -13.40 -1.35 -2.95
N GLY A 149 -12.96 -2.55 -3.39
CA GLY A 149 -12.73 -3.69 -2.50
C GLY A 149 -11.71 -3.38 -1.39
N VAL A 150 -10.62 -2.68 -1.70
CA VAL A 150 -9.63 -2.24 -0.68
C VAL A 150 -10.25 -1.25 0.31
N HIS A 151 -11.15 -0.35 -0.15
CA HIS A 151 -11.89 0.55 0.75
C HIS A 151 -12.73 -0.25 1.75
N ARG A 152 -13.54 -1.20 1.26
CA ARG A 152 -14.39 -2.04 2.12
C ARG A 152 -13.58 -2.93 3.05
N LEU A 153 -12.46 -3.50 2.57
CA LEU A 153 -11.51 -4.24 3.42
C LEU A 153 -10.98 -3.36 4.56
N THR A 154 -10.61 -2.12 4.27
CA THR A 154 -10.11 -1.17 5.27
C THR A 154 -11.15 -0.91 6.36
N GLU A 155 -12.37 -0.59 5.97
CA GLU A 155 -13.47 -0.29 6.91
C GLU A 155 -13.85 -1.50 7.77
N SER A 156 -14.02 -2.68 7.14
CA SER A 156 -14.35 -3.91 7.85
C SER A 156 -13.25 -4.27 8.85
N LEU A 157 -11.99 -4.28 8.40
CA LEU A 157 -10.88 -4.65 9.25
C LEU A 157 -10.65 -3.66 10.40
N ALA A 158 -10.92 -2.36 10.19
CA ALA A 158 -10.88 -1.36 11.24
C ALA A 158 -11.91 -1.64 12.35
N GLN A 159 -13.11 -2.11 11.99
CA GLN A 159 -14.13 -2.50 12.98
C GLN A 159 -13.76 -3.81 13.70
N GLU A 160 -13.29 -4.82 12.97
CA GLU A 160 -12.85 -6.10 13.54
C GLU A 160 -11.69 -5.92 14.53
N MET A 161 -10.79 -4.98 14.27
CA MET A 161 -9.57 -4.72 15.06
C MET A 161 -9.68 -3.54 16.02
N LYS A 162 -10.89 -3.01 16.24
CA LYS A 162 -11.12 -1.85 17.10
C LYS A 162 -10.44 -2.01 18.46
N GLY A 163 -9.64 -1.01 18.84
CA GLY A 163 -8.87 -1.00 20.08
C GLY A 163 -7.60 -1.86 20.08
N ARG A 164 -7.30 -2.58 18.97
CA ARG A 164 -6.13 -3.47 18.87
C ARG A 164 -5.16 -3.07 17.76
N VAL A 165 -5.68 -2.82 16.56
CA VAL A 165 -4.90 -2.42 15.37
C VAL A 165 -5.66 -1.33 14.65
N ARG A 166 -4.98 -0.26 14.25
CA ARG A 166 -5.57 0.80 13.43
C ARG A 166 -5.47 0.45 11.96
N VAL A 167 -6.54 0.65 11.21
CA VAL A 167 -6.56 0.34 9.78
C VAL A 167 -7.15 1.51 9.02
N ASN A 168 -6.36 2.10 8.13
CA ASN A 168 -6.73 3.28 7.36
C ASN A 168 -6.36 3.10 5.87
N ALA A 169 -6.93 3.91 5.01
CA ALA A 169 -6.52 4.00 3.61
C ALA A 169 -6.27 5.44 3.19
N VAL A 170 -5.30 5.62 2.30
CA VAL A 170 -5.14 6.85 1.50
C VAL A 170 -5.75 6.63 0.12
N LEU A 171 -6.45 7.64 -0.40
CA LEU A 171 -7.10 7.62 -1.70
C LEU A 171 -6.45 8.69 -2.60
N PRO A 172 -5.29 8.39 -3.20
CA PRO A 172 -4.65 9.35 -4.08
C PRO A 172 -5.48 9.57 -5.36
N SER A 173 -5.37 10.78 -5.91
CA SER A 173 -5.70 11.05 -7.30
C SER A 173 -4.62 10.45 -8.22
N ILE A 174 -4.00 11.21 -9.09
CA ILE A 174 -2.90 10.74 -9.91
C ILE A 174 -1.59 10.95 -9.17
N ILE A 175 -0.83 9.87 -8.96
CA ILE A 175 0.52 9.95 -8.38
C ILE A 175 1.51 10.29 -9.49
N ASP A 176 2.40 11.25 -9.24
CA ASP A 176 3.45 11.62 -10.17
C ASP A 176 4.51 10.51 -10.24
N THR A 177 4.42 9.72 -11.32
CA THR A 177 5.32 8.60 -11.61
C THR A 177 5.70 8.59 -13.09
N ALA A 178 6.85 8.01 -13.40
CA ALA A 178 7.29 7.90 -14.80
C ALA A 178 6.26 7.17 -15.70
N PRO A 179 5.64 6.04 -15.29
CA PRO A 179 4.57 5.42 -16.06
C PRO A 179 3.38 6.36 -16.31
N ASN A 180 2.86 7.03 -15.28
CA ASN A 180 1.71 7.94 -15.43
C ASN A 180 2.04 9.13 -16.35
N ARG A 181 3.28 9.65 -16.29
CA ARG A 181 3.72 10.70 -17.23
C ARG A 181 3.80 10.20 -18.67
N ALA A 182 4.22 8.96 -18.87
CA ALA A 182 4.26 8.33 -20.19
C ALA A 182 2.85 8.11 -20.77
N ASP A 183 1.91 7.67 -19.93
CA ASP A 183 0.52 7.44 -20.33
C ASP A 183 -0.25 8.74 -20.59
N MET A 184 0.12 9.84 -19.93
CA MET A 184 -0.56 11.14 -20.02
C MET A 184 0.42 12.29 -20.31
N PRO A 185 1.14 12.28 -21.45
CA PRO A 185 2.26 13.20 -21.72
C PRO A 185 1.86 14.68 -21.86
N LYS A 186 0.55 14.96 -22.02
CA LYS A 186 0.02 16.33 -22.15
C LYS A 186 -0.58 16.87 -20.85
N ALA A 187 -0.57 16.11 -19.77
CA ALA A 187 -1.12 16.56 -18.48
C ALA A 187 -0.19 17.54 -17.77
N ASP A 188 -0.76 18.36 -16.92
CA ASP A 188 0.01 19.23 -16.01
C ASP A 188 0.44 18.41 -14.78
N PHE A 189 1.66 17.91 -14.82
CA PHE A 189 2.23 17.10 -13.72
C PHE A 189 2.40 17.88 -12.41
N SER A 190 2.41 19.21 -12.46
CA SER A 190 2.55 20.05 -11.26
C SER A 190 1.33 19.95 -10.31
N THR A 191 0.20 19.49 -10.83
CA THR A 191 -1.04 19.28 -10.06
C THR A 191 -1.11 17.90 -9.41
N TRP A 192 -0.25 16.96 -9.82
CA TRP A 192 -0.29 15.57 -9.36
C TRP A 192 0.26 15.39 -7.94
N VAL A 193 -0.13 14.31 -7.31
CA VAL A 193 0.35 13.93 -5.97
C VAL A 193 1.80 13.44 -6.07
N LYS A 194 2.73 14.11 -5.41
CA LYS A 194 4.12 13.63 -5.32
C LYS A 194 4.20 12.41 -4.41
N ALA A 195 5.00 11.42 -4.81
CA ALA A 195 5.17 10.19 -4.02
C ALA A 195 5.69 10.49 -2.60
N GLU A 196 6.58 11.48 -2.44
CA GLU A 196 7.14 11.90 -1.16
C GLU A 196 6.08 12.52 -0.25
N ASP A 197 5.13 13.28 -0.79
CA ASP A 197 4.07 13.90 0.00
C ASP A 197 3.03 12.85 0.42
N LEU A 198 2.68 11.92 -0.47
CA LEU A 198 1.83 10.79 -0.12
C LEU A 198 2.49 9.89 0.95
N ALA A 199 3.81 9.68 0.85
CA ALA A 199 4.57 8.93 1.85
C ALA A 199 4.50 9.56 3.25
N LYS A 200 4.54 10.90 3.35
CA LYS A 200 4.37 11.62 4.63
C LYS A 200 3.01 11.34 5.26
N VAL A 201 1.93 11.40 4.45
CA VAL A 201 0.56 11.10 4.91
C VAL A 201 0.44 9.64 5.37
N MET A 202 0.97 8.69 4.60
CA MET A 202 0.94 7.28 4.97
C MET A 202 1.69 7.00 6.27
N LEU A 203 2.88 7.60 6.46
CA LEU A 203 3.64 7.44 7.69
C LEU A 203 3.02 8.15 8.89
N PHE A 204 2.31 9.27 8.69
CA PHE A 204 1.48 9.86 9.74
C PHE A 204 0.40 8.88 10.19
N LEU A 205 -0.38 8.32 9.28
CA LEU A 205 -1.42 7.32 9.62
C LEU A 205 -0.85 6.06 10.29
N ALA A 206 0.39 5.69 9.98
CA ALA A 206 1.09 4.55 10.59
C ALA A 206 1.74 4.88 11.95
N SER A 207 1.89 6.17 12.31
CA SER A 207 2.57 6.61 13.51
C SER A 207 1.63 6.75 14.71
N ASP A 208 2.20 6.99 15.90
CA ASP A 208 1.45 7.24 17.12
C ASP A 208 0.73 8.60 17.11
N ASP A 209 1.14 9.53 16.22
CA ASP A 209 0.47 10.82 16.04
C ASP A 209 -0.97 10.66 15.51
N ALA A 210 -1.27 9.50 14.90
CA ALA A 210 -2.61 9.14 14.41
C ALA A 210 -3.29 8.07 15.28
N ARG A 211 -2.95 7.97 16.57
CA ARG A 211 -3.45 6.90 17.47
C ARG A 211 -4.97 6.79 17.57
N ASP A 212 -5.66 7.90 17.39
CA ASP A 212 -7.13 7.97 17.45
C ASP A 212 -7.80 7.89 16.06
N VAL A 213 -7.01 7.64 14.98
CA VAL A 213 -7.49 7.57 13.59
C VAL A 213 -7.54 6.12 13.15
N THR A 214 -8.74 5.60 12.93
CA THR A 214 -8.96 4.26 12.35
C THR A 214 -10.23 4.23 11.50
N GLY A 215 -10.26 3.44 10.43
CA GLY A 215 -11.38 3.32 9.51
C GLY A 215 -11.49 4.46 8.49
N VAL A 216 -10.51 5.39 8.44
CA VAL A 216 -10.58 6.51 7.51
C VAL A 216 -10.19 6.09 6.08
N LEU A 217 -10.96 6.60 5.13
CA LEU A 217 -10.63 6.62 3.70
C LEU A 217 -10.23 8.05 3.36
N LEU A 218 -8.94 8.37 3.40
CA LEU A 218 -8.41 9.72 3.33
C LEU A 218 -8.04 10.12 1.88
N PRO A 219 -8.82 11.01 1.22
CA PRO A 219 -8.44 11.53 -0.08
C PRO A 219 -7.13 12.33 -0.02
N VAL A 220 -6.23 12.06 -0.97
CA VAL A 220 -4.97 12.81 -1.16
C VAL A 220 -4.94 13.24 -2.62
N MET A 221 -5.46 14.44 -2.88
CA MET A 221 -5.85 14.83 -4.24
C MET A 221 -4.77 15.59 -5.02
N GLY A 222 -3.72 16.08 -4.36
CA GLY A 222 -2.82 17.04 -5.00
C GLY A 222 -3.56 18.36 -5.24
N ARG A 223 -3.52 18.84 -6.48
CA ARG A 223 -4.20 20.08 -6.90
C ARG A 223 -5.11 19.83 -8.12
N VAL A 224 -5.58 18.59 -8.32
CA VAL A 224 -6.52 18.20 -9.37
C VAL A 224 -7.94 18.09 -8.82
#